data_379301b45dbfa36f06bc9135f612d0b0
#
_entry.id   379301b45dbfa36f06bc9135f612d0b0
#
_cell.length_a   1.000
_cell.length_b   1.000
_cell.length_c   1.000
_cell.angle_alpha   90.00
_cell.angle_beta   90.00
_cell.angle_gamma   90.00
#
_symmetry.space_group_name_H-M   'P 1'
#
loop_
_entity.id
_entity.type
_entity.pdbx_description
1 polymer ?
#
loop_
_entity_poly.entity_id
_entity_poly.type
_entity_poly.pdbx_seq_one_letter_code
_entity_poly.pdbx_strand_id
1 'polypeptide(L)' 'VISVPELSRKQAIIVRTGHEATIADLSSANGTFVNGERIGVEPHQLVPGDMVTMGDIDFVFRRL' A
#
# COMPACT_ATOMS: atom_id res chain seq x y z
N VAL A 1 -1.45 9.16 5.50
CA VAL A 1 -1.73 7.78 5.88
C VAL A 1 -3.12 7.41 5.45
N ILE A 2 -3.24 6.27 4.82
CA ILE A 2 -4.53 5.75 4.39
C ILE A 2 -4.86 4.57 5.29
N SER A 3 -6.08 4.54 5.80
CA SER A 3 -6.51 3.41 6.58
C SER A 3 -7.82 2.88 6.03
N VAL A 4 -8.01 1.57 6.14
CA VAL A 4 -9.19 0.90 5.66
C VAL A 4 -9.69 0.00 6.78
N PRO A 5 -10.38 0.58 7.74
CA PRO A 5 -10.68 -0.12 8.99
C PRO A 5 -11.59 -1.33 8.82
N GLU A 6 -12.49 -1.30 7.87
CA GLU A 6 -13.39 -2.43 7.68
C GLU A 6 -12.70 -3.66 7.15
N LEU A 7 -11.64 -3.48 6.39
CA LEU A 7 -10.97 -4.60 5.77
C LEU A 7 -9.91 -5.18 6.66
N SER A 8 -9.06 -4.32 7.16
CA SER A 8 -7.97 -4.78 7.98
C SER A 8 -7.33 -3.58 8.64
N ARG A 9 -7.40 -3.55 9.93
CA ARG A 9 -6.85 -2.42 10.66
C ARG A 9 -5.35 -2.31 10.51
N LYS A 10 -4.69 -3.39 10.14
CA LYS A 10 -3.24 -3.39 10.05
C LYS A 10 -2.78 -3.99 8.73
N GLN A 11 -3.52 -3.68 7.67
CA GLN A 11 -3.15 -4.21 6.36
C GLN A 11 -1.86 -3.59 5.86
N ALA A 12 -1.81 -2.28 5.81
CA ALA A 12 -0.66 -1.60 5.26
C ALA A 12 -0.70 -0.14 5.71
N ILE A 13 0.44 0.51 5.59
CA ILE A 13 0.54 1.93 5.89
C ILE A 13 1.20 2.63 4.71
N ILE A 14 0.63 3.76 4.31
CA ILE A 14 1.18 4.58 3.26
C ILE A 14 1.61 5.90 3.88
N VAL A 15 2.87 6.25 3.66
CA VAL A 15 3.43 7.50 4.18
C VAL A 15 3.82 8.35 3.01
N ARG A 16 3.35 9.60 3.02
CA ARG A 16 3.65 10.55 1.98
C ARG A 16 4.55 11.64 2.52
N THR A 17 5.64 11.91 1.83
CA THR A 17 6.58 12.96 2.21
C THR A 17 6.91 13.76 0.95
N GLY A 18 6.39 14.98 0.88
CA GLY A 18 6.60 15.80 -0.30
C GLY A 18 6.04 15.14 -1.55
N HIS A 19 6.90 14.86 -2.49
CA HIS A 19 6.51 14.22 -3.75
C HIS A 19 6.65 12.70 -3.70
N GLU A 20 7.06 12.17 -2.58
CA GLU A 20 7.34 10.74 -2.47
C GLU A 20 6.31 10.08 -1.58
N ALA A 21 6.05 8.81 -1.86
CA ALA A 21 5.19 8.01 -1.04
C ALA A 21 5.78 6.62 -0.90
N THR A 22 5.61 6.02 0.26
CA THR A 22 6.03 4.65 0.49
C THR A 22 4.89 3.87 1.07
N ILE A 23 4.91 2.56 0.85
CA ILE A 23 3.92 1.67 1.41
C ILE A 23 4.63 0.50 2.06
N ALA A 24 4.12 0.06 3.21
CA ALA A 24 4.67 -1.08 3.90
C ALA A 24 3.52 -1.96 4.36
N ASP A 25 3.70 -3.27 4.27
CA ASP A 25 2.72 -4.21 4.76
C ASP A 25 2.90 -4.37 6.27
N LEU A 26 1.78 -4.41 6.99
CA LEU A 26 1.82 -4.53 8.44
C LEU A 26 1.47 -5.96 8.85
N SER A 27 2.14 -6.92 8.22
CA SER A 27 1.95 -8.33 8.52
C SER A 27 0.52 -8.78 8.30
N SER A 28 -0.06 -8.33 7.21
CA SER A 28 -1.43 -8.70 6.89
C SER A 28 -1.50 -10.18 6.51
N ALA A 29 -2.67 -10.78 6.77
CA ALA A 29 -2.87 -12.18 6.45
C ALA A 29 -2.86 -12.43 4.94
N ASN A 30 -3.44 -11.52 4.19
CA ASN A 30 -3.59 -11.68 2.75
C ASN A 30 -2.48 -11.05 1.94
N GLY A 31 -1.67 -10.21 2.59
CA GLY A 31 -0.56 -9.57 1.92
C GLY A 31 -0.97 -8.29 1.23
N THR A 32 0.03 -7.48 0.92
CA THR A 32 -0.13 -6.26 0.16
C THR A 32 0.73 -6.40 -1.08
N PHE A 33 0.18 -6.06 -2.22
CA PHE A 33 0.87 -6.25 -3.50
C PHE A 33 0.96 -4.92 -4.22
N VAL A 34 2.10 -4.69 -4.86
CA VAL A 34 2.29 -3.53 -5.71
C VAL A 34 2.64 -4.06 -7.09
N ASN A 35 1.78 -3.78 -8.07
CA ASN A 35 1.93 -4.27 -9.43
C ASN A 35 2.04 -5.79 -9.47
N GLY A 36 1.30 -6.46 -8.58
CA GLY A 36 1.29 -7.91 -8.52
C GLY A 36 2.40 -8.53 -7.71
N GLU A 37 3.29 -7.71 -7.18
CA GLU A 37 4.42 -8.21 -6.41
C GLU A 37 4.17 -7.96 -4.92
N ARG A 38 4.30 -9.01 -4.12
CA ARG A 38 4.04 -8.89 -2.69
C ARG A 38 5.15 -8.11 -2.02
N ILE A 39 4.76 -7.13 -1.21
CA ILE A 39 5.72 -6.35 -0.45
C ILE A 39 5.72 -6.82 1.00
N GLY A 40 6.77 -6.47 1.73
CA GLY A 40 6.92 -6.85 3.11
C GLY A 40 6.76 -5.67 4.04
N VAL A 41 7.34 -5.81 5.24
CA VAL A 41 7.24 -4.77 6.26
C VAL A 41 8.16 -3.60 5.98
N GLU A 42 9.11 -3.77 5.08
CA GLU A 42 9.99 -2.67 4.73
C GLU A 42 9.28 -1.73 3.77
N PRO A 43 9.50 -0.42 3.90
CA PRO A 43 8.83 0.53 3.01
C PRO A 43 9.22 0.30 1.55
N HIS A 44 8.21 0.31 0.70
CA HIS A 44 8.38 0.17 -0.74
C HIS A 44 7.96 1.48 -1.38
N GLN A 45 8.81 2.07 -2.19
CA GLN A 45 8.51 3.36 -2.80
C GLN A 45 7.46 3.20 -3.88
N LEU A 46 6.44 4.06 -3.83
CA LEU A 46 5.39 4.09 -4.83
C LEU A 46 5.69 5.18 -5.85
N VAL A 47 5.37 4.89 -7.10
CA VAL A 47 5.42 5.89 -8.15
C VAL A 47 4.04 5.99 -8.78
N PRO A 48 3.71 7.15 -9.39
CA PRO A 48 2.40 7.30 -10.02
C PRO A 48 2.18 6.20 -11.06
N GLY A 49 0.99 5.61 -11.03
CA GLY A 49 0.66 4.50 -11.91
C GLY A 49 0.78 3.14 -11.28
N ASP A 50 1.39 3.05 -10.10
CA ASP A 50 1.50 1.75 -9.42
C ASP A 50 0.13 1.29 -8.98
N MET A 51 -0.14 0.01 -9.20
CA MET A 51 -1.38 -0.60 -8.73
C MET A 51 -1.12 -1.28 -7.40
N VAL A 52 -1.90 -0.93 -6.40
CA VAL A 52 -1.78 -1.48 -5.06
C VAL A 52 -2.98 -2.36 -4.79
N THR A 53 -2.72 -3.57 -4.33
CA THR A 53 -3.76 -4.54 -3.99
C THR A 53 -3.66 -4.87 -2.52
N MET A 54 -4.77 -4.68 -1.80
CA MET A 54 -4.86 -5.01 -0.38
C MET A 54 -6.14 -5.78 -0.17
N GLY A 55 -6.02 -7.09 0.08
CA GLY A 55 -7.19 -7.93 0.22
C GLY A 55 -8.01 -7.91 -1.06
N ASP A 56 -9.24 -7.47 -0.97
CA ASP A 56 -10.14 -7.43 -2.12
C ASP A 56 -10.15 -6.09 -2.81
N ILE A 57 -9.30 -5.16 -2.40
CA ILE A 57 -9.31 -3.81 -2.93
C ILE A 57 -8.07 -3.55 -3.77
N ASP A 58 -8.29 -3.02 -4.96
CA ASP A 58 -7.22 -2.56 -5.84
C ASP A 58 -7.37 -1.06 -6.03
N PHE A 59 -6.26 -0.34 -6.00
CA PHE A 59 -6.30 1.05 -6.38
C PHE A 59 -5.00 1.43 -7.06
N VAL A 60 -5.04 2.52 -7.81
CA VAL A 60 -3.87 3.01 -8.53
C VAL A 60 -3.35 4.24 -7.82
N PHE A 61 -2.07 4.25 -7.52
CA PHE A 61 -1.44 5.40 -6.91
C PHE A 61 -1.28 6.50 -7.94
N ARG A 62 -1.72 7.69 -7.59
CA ARG A 62 -1.65 8.82 -8.50
C ARG A 62 -1.00 9.98 -7.78
N ARG A 63 -0.33 10.81 -8.55
CA ARG A 63 0.22 12.05 -8.03
C ARG A 63 -0.92 13.02 -7.76
N LEU A 64 -0.82 13.72 -6.66
CA LEU A 64 -1.78 14.76 -6.30
C LEU A 64 -1.34 16.11 -6.81
#